data_94063aacb8473202f08942273f486204
#
_entry.id   94063aacb8473202f08942273f486204
#
_cell.length_a   1.000
_cell.length_b   1.000
_cell.length_c   1.000
_cell.angle_alpha   90.00
_cell.angle_beta   90.00
_cell.angle_gamma   90.00
#
_symmetry.space_group_name_H-M   'P 1'
#
loop_
_entity.id
_entity.type
_entity.pdbx_description
1 polymer ?
#
loop_
_entity_poly.entity_id
_entity_poly.type
_entity_poly.pdbx_seq_one_letter_code
_entity_poly.pdbx_strand_id
1 'polypeptide(L)' 'MSAEIAPIPRLALTREEAAAAIGMSVDSFERHVQPTLRLVRLGRMRLVPVSEIERWLDEHAERTLP' A
#
# COMPACT_ATOMS: atom_id res chain seq x y z
N MET A 1 0.05 -27.45 -11.64
CA MET A 1 0.15 -26.88 -11.56
C MET A 1 0.09 -26.03 -11.66
N SER A 2 0.16 -25.81 -11.52
CA SER A 2 0.24 -24.98 -11.53
C SER A 2 0.08 -24.30 -11.92
N ALA A 3 -0.05 -24.48 -11.89
CA ALA A 3 -0.05 -23.62 -12.61
C ALA A 3 0.41 -22.40 -12.52
N GLU A 4 1.04 -22.18 -13.30
CA GLU A 4 1.54 -21.10 -13.29
C GLU A 4 0.71 -20.18 -13.89
N ILE A 5 0.11 -19.39 -13.21
CA ILE A 5 -0.67 -18.31 -13.65
C ILE A 5 0.19 -17.11 -13.66
N ALA A 6 0.16 -16.35 -14.69
CA ALA A 6 0.88 -15.09 -14.74
C ALA A 6 0.38 -14.22 -13.57
N PRO A 7 1.24 -13.45 -12.94
CA PRO A 7 0.81 -12.63 -11.82
C PRO A 7 -0.30 -11.68 -12.25
N ILE A 8 -1.32 -11.61 -11.43
CA ILE A 8 -2.41 -10.70 -11.66
C ILE A 8 -2.06 -9.40 -10.95
N PRO A 9 -2.12 -8.28 -11.65
CA PRO A 9 -1.85 -7.00 -10.98
C PRO A 9 -2.84 -6.81 -9.84
N ARG A 10 -2.32 -6.47 -8.68
CA ARG A 10 -3.16 -6.27 -7.53
C ARG A 10 -3.61 -4.84 -7.45
N LEU A 11 -4.91 -4.66 -7.23
CA LEU A 11 -5.46 -3.32 -7.09
C LEU A 11 -5.54 -2.90 -5.63
N ALA A 12 -5.38 -3.86 -4.72
CA ALA A 12 -5.39 -3.59 -3.29
C ALA A 12 -4.47 -4.55 -2.58
N LEU A 13 -3.94 -4.12 -1.46
CA LEU A 13 -2.96 -4.87 -0.71
C LEU A 13 -3.39 -4.96 0.74
N THR A 14 -2.86 -5.96 1.45
CA THR A 14 -3.00 -5.99 2.90
C THR A 14 -2.10 -4.90 3.48
N ARG A 15 -2.26 -4.61 4.78
CA ARG A 15 -1.40 -3.63 5.43
C ARG A 15 0.06 -4.04 5.36
N GLU A 16 0.31 -5.33 5.59
CA GLU A 16 1.67 -5.84 5.55
C GLU A 16 2.28 -5.69 4.16
N GLU A 17 1.49 -6.02 3.15
CA GLU A 17 1.96 -5.89 1.78
C GLU A 17 2.18 -4.44 1.41
N ALA A 18 1.28 -3.56 1.85
CA ALA A 18 1.39 -2.14 1.54
C ALA A 18 2.64 -1.55 2.18
N ALA A 19 2.89 -1.88 3.44
CA ALA A 19 4.08 -1.40 4.12
C ALA A 19 5.34 -1.86 3.39
N ALA A 20 5.38 -3.15 3.05
CA ALA A 20 6.54 -3.70 2.35
C ALA A 20 6.72 -3.04 0.99
N ALA A 21 5.62 -2.76 0.31
CA ALA A 21 5.69 -2.17 -1.03
C ALA A 21 6.32 -0.79 -1.03
N ILE A 22 6.15 -0.05 0.06
CA ILE A 22 6.75 1.28 0.14
C ILE A 22 7.98 1.31 1.05
N GLY A 23 8.43 0.12 1.46
CA GLY A 23 9.71 0.00 2.12
C GLY A 23 9.75 0.38 3.58
N MET A 24 8.65 0.24 4.29
CA MET A 24 8.65 0.57 5.71
C MET A 24 8.04 -0.56 6.52
N SER A 25 8.23 -0.49 7.83
CA SER A 25 7.64 -1.49 8.72
C SER A 25 6.14 -1.26 8.81
N VAL A 26 5.42 -2.30 9.23
CA VAL A 26 3.99 -2.17 9.43
C VAL A 26 3.69 -1.11 10.47
N ASP A 27 4.51 -1.06 11.53
CA ASP A 27 4.29 -0.07 12.59
C ASP A 27 4.41 1.35 12.05
N SER A 28 5.42 1.61 11.24
CA SER A 28 5.57 2.94 10.64
C SER A 28 4.43 3.25 9.69
N PHE A 29 4.03 2.25 8.91
CA PHE A 29 2.92 2.42 7.99
C PHE A 29 1.66 2.80 8.74
N GLU A 30 1.36 2.10 9.82
CA GLU A 30 0.14 2.35 10.57
C GLU A 30 0.15 3.72 11.24
N ARG A 31 1.33 4.18 11.64
CA ARG A 31 1.41 5.47 12.31
C ARG A 31 1.38 6.64 11.36
N HIS A 32 2.07 6.52 10.22
CA HIS A 32 2.33 7.69 9.39
C HIS A 32 1.59 7.71 8.07
N VAL A 33 1.20 6.56 7.56
CA VAL A 33 0.59 6.49 6.23
C VAL A 33 -0.89 6.15 6.31
N GLN A 34 -1.20 5.10 7.02
CA GLN A 34 -2.56 4.57 7.06
C GLN A 34 -3.61 5.60 7.45
N PRO A 35 -3.37 6.48 8.45
CA PRO A 35 -4.41 7.43 8.84
C PRO A 35 -4.79 8.42 7.74
N THR A 36 -3.94 8.56 6.72
CA THR A 36 -4.19 9.51 5.66
C THR A 36 -4.80 8.86 4.43
N LEU A 37 -5.00 7.55 4.45
CA LEU A 37 -5.49 6.82 3.29
C LEU A 37 -6.94 6.42 3.47
N ARG A 38 -7.63 6.27 2.36
CA ARG A 38 -8.96 5.68 2.36
C ARG A 38 -8.80 4.19 2.18
N LEU A 39 -9.30 3.43 3.12
CA LEU A 39 -9.17 1.98 3.13
C LEU A 39 -10.50 1.33 2.82
N VAL A 40 -10.43 0.13 2.26
CA VAL A 40 -11.61 -0.68 2.03
C VAL A 40 -11.76 -1.62 3.21
N ARG A 41 -12.93 -1.61 3.82
CA ARG A 41 -13.23 -2.51 4.92
C ARG A 41 -14.29 -3.49 4.50
N LEU A 42 -14.00 -4.77 4.70
CA LEU A 42 -14.96 -5.83 4.47
C LEU A 42 -14.87 -6.77 5.66
N GLY A 43 -15.85 -6.65 6.56
CA GLY A 43 -15.79 -7.42 7.79
C GLY A 43 -14.54 -7.05 8.56
N ARG A 44 -13.71 -8.05 8.81
CA ARG A 44 -12.45 -7.81 9.50
C ARG A 44 -11.32 -7.49 8.56
N MET A 45 -11.58 -7.62 7.26
CA MET A 45 -10.56 -7.39 6.28
C MET A 45 -10.39 -5.91 6.01
N ARG A 46 -9.17 -5.46 5.92
CA ARG A 46 -8.86 -4.09 5.54
C ARG A 46 -7.89 -4.15 4.39
N LEU A 47 -8.27 -3.51 3.31
CA LEU A 47 -7.46 -3.50 2.11
C LEU A 47 -7.02 -2.08 1.81
N VAL A 48 -5.80 -1.96 1.34
CA VAL A 48 -5.21 -0.68 1.00
C VAL A 48 -5.19 -0.58 -0.51
N PRO A 49 -6.00 0.30 -1.11
CA PRO A 49 -5.99 0.44 -2.57
C PRO A 49 -4.62 0.93 -3.03
N VAL A 50 -4.12 0.32 -4.09
CA VAL A 50 -2.83 0.71 -4.64
C VAL A 50 -2.86 2.18 -5.05
N SER A 51 -3.98 2.65 -5.60
CA SER A 51 -4.10 4.05 -6.01
C SER A 51 -3.92 5.01 -4.83
N GLU A 52 -4.36 4.61 -3.64
CA GLU A 52 -4.17 5.46 -2.47
C GLU A 52 -2.71 5.54 -2.07
N ILE A 53 -2.00 4.42 -2.20
CA ILE A 53 -0.57 4.39 -1.91
C ILE A 53 0.18 5.27 -2.91
N GLU A 54 -0.18 5.14 -4.18
CA GLU A 54 0.47 5.94 -5.22
C GLU A 54 0.23 7.43 -4.99
N ARG A 55 -0.99 7.80 -4.62
CA ARG A 55 -1.31 9.19 -4.33
C ARG A 55 -0.49 9.70 -3.15
N TRP A 56 -0.41 8.88 -2.09
CA TRP A 56 0.36 9.26 -0.91
C TRP A 56 1.83 9.49 -1.25
N LEU A 57 2.40 8.56 -2.02
CA LEU A 57 3.79 8.69 -2.41
C LEU A 57 4.01 9.95 -3.24
N ASP A 58 3.08 10.22 -4.15
CA ASP A 58 3.21 11.40 -5.00
C ASP A 58 3.12 12.68 -4.18
N GLU A 59 2.21 12.71 -3.22
CA GLU A 59 2.03 13.89 -2.40
C GLU A 59 3.18 14.15 -1.45
N HIS A 60 3.87 13.09 -1.04
CA HIS A 60 4.95 13.23 -0.08
C HIS A 60 6.34 13.17 -0.70
N ALA A 61 6.41 12.95 -2.00
CA ALA A 61 7.70 12.93 -2.66
C ALA A 61 8.20 14.35 -2.80
N GLU A 62 9.48 14.53 -2.49
CA GLU A 62 10.09 15.83 -2.58
C GLU A 62 11.29 15.74 -3.48
N ARG A 63 11.52 16.77 -4.25
CA ARG A 63 12.73 16.82 -5.02
C ARG A 63 13.87 17.10 -4.10
N THR A 64 14.88 16.27 -4.22
CA THR A 64 16.11 16.51 -3.51
C THR A 64 17.02 17.23 -4.47
N LEU A 65 17.21 18.48 -4.27
CA LEU A 65 18.04 19.26 -5.16
C LEU A 65 19.44 19.35 -4.63
N PRO A 66 20.41 19.32 -5.51
CA PRO A 66 21.79 19.54 -5.06
C PRO A 66 21.95 20.93 -4.52
#